data_5705bedb11a3863084e3691c5a528196
#
_entry.id   5705bedb11a3863084e3691c5a528196
#
_cell.length_a   1.000
_cell.length_b   1.000
_cell.length_c   1.000
_cell.angle_alpha   90.00
_cell.angle_beta   90.00
_cell.angle_gamma   90.00
#
_symmetry.space_group_name_H-M   'P 1'
#
loop_
_entity.id
_entity.type
_entity.pdbx_description
1 polymer ?
#
loop_
_entity_poly.entity_id
_entity_poly.type
_entity_poly.pdbx_seq_one_letter_code
_entity_poly.pdbx_strand_id
1 'polypeptide(L)' 'MNKSRRAALNNLNVRLQYMIEELEEIRNEEEYYYENIPENLKNSERANESEQVISLMQDVVTQMEEVVGNIEEITSY' A
#
# COMPACT_ATOMS: atom_id res chain seq x y z
N MET A 1 -16.90 -23.42 4.06
CA MET A 1 -15.74 -23.27 4.94
C MET A 1 -16.21 -23.19 6.39
N ASN A 2 -15.43 -23.73 7.33
CA ASN A 2 -15.88 -23.74 8.71
C ASN A 2 -15.74 -22.35 9.37
N LYS A 3 -16.41 -22.22 10.51
CA LYS A 3 -16.47 -20.96 11.25
C LYS A 3 -15.09 -20.51 11.76
N SER A 4 -14.28 -21.46 12.19
CA SER A 4 -12.95 -21.20 12.74
C SER A 4 -12.00 -20.60 11.68
N ARG A 5 -11.99 -21.18 10.49
CA ARG A 5 -11.15 -20.68 9.40
C ARG A 5 -11.64 -19.35 8.88
N ARG A 6 -12.95 -19.15 8.83
CA ARG A 6 -13.52 -17.86 8.43
C ARG A 6 -13.09 -16.75 9.40
N ALA A 7 -13.15 -17.03 10.71
CA ALA A 7 -12.72 -16.06 11.71
C ALA A 7 -11.23 -15.74 11.58
N ALA A 8 -10.40 -16.76 11.32
CA ALA A 8 -8.97 -16.58 11.13
C ALA A 8 -8.67 -15.70 9.92
N LEU A 9 -9.39 -15.91 8.81
CA LEU A 9 -9.23 -15.10 7.60
C LEU A 9 -9.68 -13.66 7.81
N ASN A 10 -10.77 -13.46 8.53
CA ASN A 10 -11.24 -12.12 8.85
C ASN A 10 -10.22 -11.37 9.71
N ASN A 11 -9.62 -12.05 10.67
CA ASN A 11 -8.57 -11.45 11.51
C ASN A 11 -7.34 -11.08 10.67
N LEU A 12 -6.92 -11.99 9.79
CA LEU A 12 -5.82 -11.73 8.87
C LEU A 12 -6.11 -10.50 8.02
N ASN A 13 -7.33 -10.39 7.52
CA ASN A 13 -7.72 -9.29 6.65
C ASN A 13 -7.68 -7.94 7.37
N VAL A 14 -8.07 -7.89 8.64
CA VAL A 14 -7.96 -6.67 9.44
C VAL A 14 -6.49 -6.24 9.55
N ARG A 15 -5.59 -7.18 9.79
CA ARG A 15 -4.16 -6.88 9.90
C ARG A 15 -3.58 -6.40 8.57
N LEU A 16 -4.01 -6.98 7.46
CA LEU A 16 -3.60 -6.52 6.13
C LEU A 16 -4.03 -5.08 5.87
N GLN A 17 -5.23 -4.71 6.30
CA GLN A 17 -5.73 -3.35 6.15
C GLN A 17 -4.88 -2.34 6.94
N TYR A 18 -4.45 -2.70 8.14
CA TYR A 18 -3.52 -1.86 8.91
C TYR A 18 -2.17 -1.71 8.21
N MET A 19 -1.68 -2.80 7.60
CA MET A 19 -0.42 -2.74 6.84
C MET A 19 -0.53 -1.84 5.61
N ILE A 20 -1.68 -1.85 4.95
CA ILE A 20 -1.95 -0.93 3.83
C ILE A 20 -1.86 0.52 4.31
N GLU A 21 -2.48 0.83 5.45
CA GLU A 21 -2.42 2.18 6.01
C GLU A 21 -0.99 2.60 6.34
N GLU A 22 -0.18 1.70 6.90
CA GLU A 22 1.23 1.97 7.17
C GLU A 22 1.99 2.28 5.89
N LEU A 23 1.77 1.49 4.85
CA LEU A 23 2.44 1.70 3.56
C LEU A 23 2.02 3.03 2.94
N GLU A 24 0.74 3.38 3.05
CA GLU A 24 0.25 4.66 2.56
C GLU A 24 0.88 5.84 3.28
N GLU A 25 1.14 5.70 4.59
CA GLU A 25 1.84 6.73 5.36
C GLU A 25 3.28 6.91 4.85
N ILE A 26 3.98 5.80 4.58
CA ILE A 26 5.34 5.84 4.05
C ILE A 26 5.34 6.50 2.67
N ARG A 27 4.37 6.14 1.82
CA ARG A 27 4.21 6.76 0.51
C ARG A 27 3.98 8.27 0.63
N ASN A 28 3.14 8.68 1.55
CA ASN A 28 2.83 10.09 1.76
C ASN A 28 4.06 10.87 2.24
N GLU A 29 4.90 10.25 3.07
CA GLU A 29 6.15 10.85 3.51
C GLU A 29 7.09 11.08 2.32
N GLU A 30 7.19 10.09 1.42
CA GLU A 30 8.03 10.20 0.23
C GLU A 30 7.47 11.26 -0.74
N GLU A 31 6.13 11.33 -0.88
CA GLU A 31 5.49 12.37 -1.69
C GLU A 31 5.80 13.76 -1.15
N TYR A 32 5.73 13.93 0.16
CA TYR A 32 6.05 15.19 0.80
C TYR A 32 7.50 15.57 0.54
N TYR A 33 8.41 14.62 0.67
CA TYR A 33 9.83 14.83 0.35
C TYR A 33 10.00 15.27 -1.10
N TYR A 34 9.37 14.59 -2.04
CA TYR A 34 9.45 14.90 -3.47
C TYR A 34 8.92 16.29 -3.77
N GLU A 35 7.77 16.64 -3.21
CA GLU A 35 7.14 17.94 -3.43
C GLU A 35 8.00 19.10 -2.91
N ASN A 36 8.83 18.85 -1.91
CA ASN A 36 9.70 19.87 -1.33
C ASN A 36 11.08 19.95 -2.00
N ILE A 37 11.33 19.14 -3.03
CA ILE A 37 12.54 19.29 -3.83
C ILE A 37 12.41 20.58 -4.65
N PRO A 38 13.43 21.47 -4.64
CA PRO A 38 13.37 22.70 -5.45
C PRO A 38 13.11 22.41 -6.91
N GLU A 39 12.34 23.26 -7.57
CA GLU A 39 11.93 23.07 -8.96
C GLU A 39 13.10 22.82 -9.90
N ASN A 40 14.21 23.55 -9.71
CA ASN A 40 15.41 23.39 -10.53
C ASN A 40 16.13 22.06 -10.30
N LEU A 41 15.76 21.29 -9.28
CA LEU A 41 16.34 19.97 -8.97
C LEU A 41 15.38 18.83 -9.25
N LYS A 42 14.19 19.11 -9.78
CA LYS A 42 13.17 18.07 -10.06
C LYS A 42 13.57 17.12 -11.19
N ASN A 43 14.60 17.46 -11.95
CA ASN A 43 15.15 16.58 -12.98
C ASN A 43 16.38 15.81 -12.49
N SER A 44 16.74 15.94 -11.22
CA SER A 44 17.88 15.22 -10.67
C SER A 44 17.60 13.73 -10.58
N GLU A 45 18.65 12.94 -10.49
CA GLU A 45 18.55 11.49 -10.32
C GLU A 45 17.75 11.15 -9.04
N ARG A 46 18.00 11.89 -7.96
CA ARG A 46 17.30 11.69 -6.69
C ARG A 46 15.79 11.94 -6.83
N ALA A 47 15.41 13.00 -7.54
CA ALA A 47 13.99 13.31 -7.76
C ALA A 47 13.33 12.25 -8.62
N ASN A 48 13.99 11.78 -9.66
CA ASN A 48 13.47 10.72 -10.53
C ASN A 48 13.31 9.41 -9.77
N GLU A 49 14.27 9.09 -8.91
CA GLU A 49 14.20 7.90 -8.06
C GLU A 49 13.03 7.98 -7.10
N SER A 50 12.83 9.13 -6.46
CA SER A 50 11.72 9.35 -5.53
C SER A 50 10.38 9.17 -6.24
N GLU A 51 10.22 9.75 -7.43
CA GLU A 51 9.01 9.63 -8.22
C GLU A 51 8.71 8.16 -8.55
N GLN A 52 9.75 7.42 -8.93
CA GLN A 52 9.61 6.00 -9.24
C GLN A 52 9.22 5.18 -8.02
N VAL A 53 9.84 5.46 -6.88
CA VAL A 53 9.53 4.76 -5.61
C VAL A 53 8.09 5.00 -5.20
N ILE A 54 7.59 6.23 -5.32
CA ILE A 54 6.20 6.57 -5.01
C ILE A 54 5.26 5.73 -5.88
N SER A 55 5.54 5.65 -7.18
CA SER A 55 4.72 4.86 -8.10
C SER A 55 4.71 3.38 -7.73
N LEU A 56 5.88 2.82 -7.38
CA LEU A 56 5.99 1.42 -6.98
C LEU A 56 5.24 1.14 -5.68
N MET A 57 5.31 2.07 -4.72
CA MET A 57 4.55 1.91 -3.47
C MET A 57 3.05 1.94 -3.72
N GLN A 58 2.59 2.78 -4.65
CA GLN A 58 1.18 2.80 -5.01
C GLN A 58 0.75 1.49 -5.64
N ASP A 59 1.59 0.89 -6.48
CA ASP A 59 1.31 -0.42 -7.07
C ASP A 59 1.16 -1.50 -5.99
N VAL A 60 2.04 -1.47 -4.98
CA VAL A 60 1.95 -2.42 -3.88
C VAL A 60 0.67 -2.23 -3.08
N VAL A 61 0.27 -0.99 -2.81
CA VAL A 61 -1.01 -0.70 -2.13
C VAL A 61 -2.17 -1.32 -2.92
N THR A 62 -2.19 -1.11 -4.22
CA THR A 62 -3.25 -1.65 -5.08
C THR A 62 -3.28 -3.17 -5.04
N GLN A 63 -2.11 -3.81 -5.09
CA GLN A 63 -1.99 -5.26 -5.01
C GLN A 63 -2.48 -5.79 -3.66
N MET A 64 -2.16 -5.11 -2.57
CA MET A 64 -2.62 -5.50 -1.24
C MET A 64 -4.14 -5.35 -1.11
N GLU A 65 -4.71 -4.30 -1.70
CA GLU A 65 -6.16 -4.12 -1.72
C GLU A 65 -6.86 -5.25 -2.48
N GLU A 66 -6.26 -5.73 -3.56
CA GLU A 66 -6.76 -6.90 -4.28
C GLU A 66 -6.74 -8.15 -3.41
N VAL A 67 -5.67 -8.35 -2.64
CA VAL A 67 -5.57 -9.48 -1.71
C VAL A 67 -6.68 -9.40 -0.68
N VAL A 68 -6.91 -8.22 -0.10
CA VAL A 68 -8.01 -8.00 0.86
C VAL A 68 -9.35 -8.39 0.25
N GLY A 69 -9.62 -7.92 -0.97
CA GLY A 69 -10.86 -8.25 -1.69
C GLY A 69 -11.02 -9.74 -1.93
N ASN A 70 -9.92 -10.42 -2.29
CA ASN A 70 -9.94 -11.87 -2.53
C ASN A 70 -10.22 -12.64 -1.24
N ILE A 71 -9.68 -12.19 -0.12
CA ILE A 71 -9.95 -12.81 1.18
C ILE A 71 -11.42 -12.62 1.57
N GLU A 72 -11.97 -11.42 1.32
CA GLU A 72 -13.39 -11.16 1.57
C GLU A 72 -14.28 -12.12 0.76
N GLU A 73 -13.90 -12.36 -0.50
CA GLU A 73 -14.63 -13.30 -1.34
C GLU A 73 -14.59 -14.71 -0.77
N ILE A 74 -13.42 -15.16 -0.30
CA ILE A 74 -13.29 -16.47 0.33
C ILE A 74 -14.19 -16.58 1.57
N THR A 75 -14.22 -15.54 2.40
CA THR A 75 -15.00 -15.57 3.65
C THR A 75 -16.50 -15.47 3.42
N SER A 76 -16.94 -15.12 2.20
CA SER A 76 -18.36 -15.08 1.86
C SER A 76 -18.93 -16.46 1.56
N TYR A 77 -18.09 -17.49 1.39
CA TYR A 77 -18.56 -18.86 1.27
C TYR A 77 -18.93 -19.41 2.67
#